data_153fb1218ef755ec8f9f5dc4b878cf07
#
_entry.id   153fb1218ef755ec8f9f5dc4b878cf07
#
_cell.length_a   1.000
_cell.length_b   1.000
_cell.length_c   1.000
_cell.angle_alpha   90.00
_cell.angle_beta   90.00
_cell.angle_gamma   90.00
#
_symmetry.space_group_name_H-M   'P 1'
#
loop_
_entity.id
_entity.type
_entity.pdbx_description
1 polymer ?
#
loop_
_entity_poly.entity_id
_entity_poly.type
_entity_poly.pdbx_seq_one_letter_code
_entity_poly.pdbx_strand_id
1 'polypeptide(L)'
;MSNKMNTAADRDRRQQIGATRGRNLYWGMTVGFLSNIATLAILSMGSGLDLAISAVILGTLVFVLVNSFDCMDDLKANADDADEEEAKTHLGQKFAAAPWGMFKGLVTLIFGAMALSQLWVIWG
;
A
#
# COMPACT_ATOMS: atom_id res chain seq x y z
N MET A 1 25.82 -14.19 -11.33
CA MET A 1 26.10 -14.49 -10.51
C MET A 1 25.40 -14.78 -9.45
N SER A 2 25.63 -15.44 -9.00
CA SER A 2 24.78 -15.91 -8.24
C SER A 2 24.93 -15.58 -6.92
N ASN A 3 25.47 -14.65 -6.62
CA ASN A 3 25.48 -14.18 -5.45
C ASN A 3 24.29 -14.27 -4.72
N LYS A 4 23.47 -14.96 -5.15
CA LYS A 4 22.29 -14.86 -4.70
C LYS A 4 22.10 -15.34 -3.35
N MET A 5 21.08 -14.97 -2.76
CA MET A 5 20.65 -15.33 -1.43
C MET A 5 19.91 -16.65 -1.48
N ASN A 6 20.67 -17.75 -1.58
CA ASN A 6 20.10 -19.09 -1.77
C ASN A 6 20.25 -20.01 -0.57
N THR A 7 20.68 -19.48 0.56
CA THR A 7 20.77 -20.28 1.79
C THR A 7 19.40 -20.35 2.48
N ALA A 8 19.25 -21.29 3.41
CA ALA A 8 18.02 -21.38 4.21
C ALA A 8 17.75 -20.09 4.98
N ALA A 9 18.81 -19.47 5.52
CA ALA A 9 18.67 -18.20 6.23
C ALA A 9 18.17 -17.09 5.28
N ASP A 10 18.66 -17.09 4.05
CA ASP A 10 18.22 -16.08 3.06
C ASP A 10 16.76 -16.29 2.67
N ARG A 11 16.32 -17.53 2.53
CA ARG A 11 14.92 -17.84 2.24
C ARG A 11 14.01 -17.41 3.39
N ASP A 12 14.42 -17.66 4.63
CA ASP A 12 13.65 -17.23 5.79
C ASP A 12 13.54 -15.72 5.84
N ARG A 13 14.63 -15.02 5.52
CA ARG A 13 14.62 -13.56 5.47
C ARG A 13 13.64 -13.05 4.42
N ARG A 14 13.63 -13.66 3.23
CA ARG A 14 12.67 -13.27 2.18
C ARG A 14 11.23 -13.49 2.62
N GLN A 15 10.97 -14.60 3.30
CA GLN A 15 9.62 -14.88 3.81
C GLN A 15 9.22 -13.87 4.88
N GLN A 16 10.14 -13.49 5.76
CA GLN A 16 9.87 -12.48 6.78
C GLN A 16 9.62 -11.11 6.16
N ILE A 17 10.40 -10.73 5.16
CA ILE A 17 10.20 -9.47 4.44
C ILE A 17 8.83 -9.47 3.78
N GLY A 18 8.48 -10.55 3.09
CA GLY A 18 7.17 -10.66 2.44
C GLY A 18 6.03 -10.54 3.43
N ALA A 19 6.11 -11.24 4.55
CA ALA A 19 5.06 -11.19 5.57
C ALA A 19 4.97 -9.81 6.21
N THR A 20 6.11 -9.18 6.53
CA THR A 20 6.15 -7.88 7.18
C THR A 20 5.64 -6.79 6.26
N ARG A 21 6.12 -6.75 5.01
CA ARG A 21 5.70 -5.70 4.06
C ARG A 21 4.25 -5.88 3.63
N GLY A 22 3.80 -7.12 3.48
CA GLY A 22 2.39 -7.40 3.22
C GLY A 22 1.49 -6.92 4.34
N ARG A 23 1.88 -7.15 5.58
CA ARG A 23 1.15 -6.66 6.75
C ARG A 23 1.14 -5.15 6.80
N ASN A 24 2.30 -4.52 6.52
CA ASN A 24 2.40 -3.06 6.49
C ASN A 24 1.52 -2.46 5.40
N LEU A 25 1.40 -3.12 4.25
CA LEU A 25 0.51 -2.68 3.18
C LEU A 25 -0.94 -2.69 3.64
N TYR A 26 -1.39 -3.79 4.25
CA TYR A 26 -2.75 -3.89 4.77
C TYR A 26 -3.03 -2.87 5.87
N TRP A 27 -2.09 -2.70 6.80
CA TRP A 27 -2.27 -1.73 7.87
C TRP A 27 -2.34 -0.31 7.34
N GLY A 28 -1.48 0.03 6.39
CA GLY A 28 -1.51 1.37 5.77
C GLY A 28 -2.83 1.64 5.08
N MET A 29 -3.35 0.67 4.32
CA MET A 29 -4.65 0.81 3.66
C MET A 29 -5.79 0.87 4.67
N THR A 30 -5.74 0.05 5.74
CA THR A 30 -6.75 0.07 6.78
C THR A 30 -6.80 1.43 7.48
N VAL A 31 -5.63 1.96 7.85
CA VAL A 31 -5.56 3.29 8.46
C VAL A 31 -6.09 4.34 7.49
N GLY A 32 -5.78 4.22 6.21
CA GLY A 32 -6.28 5.12 5.19
C GLY A 32 -7.80 5.09 5.07
N PHE A 33 -8.41 3.92 5.04
CA PHE A 33 -9.87 3.80 5.00
C PHE A 33 -10.51 4.35 6.27
N LEU A 34 -9.97 4.02 7.45
CA LEU A 34 -10.51 4.52 8.71
C LEU A 34 -10.40 6.03 8.80
N SER A 35 -9.28 6.60 8.36
CA SER A 35 -9.09 8.05 8.34
C SER A 35 -10.11 8.73 7.43
N ASN A 36 -10.36 8.15 6.25
CA ASN A 36 -11.36 8.69 5.32
C ASN A 36 -12.78 8.60 5.88
N ILE A 37 -13.10 7.50 6.57
CA ILE A 37 -14.40 7.37 7.23
C ILE A 37 -14.54 8.42 8.33
N ALA A 38 -13.48 8.63 9.11
CA ALA A 38 -13.50 9.63 10.19
C ALA A 38 -13.68 11.04 9.64
N THR A 39 -12.94 11.42 8.59
CA THR A 39 -13.08 12.75 7.99
C THR A 39 -14.46 12.92 7.36
N LEU A 40 -15.00 11.89 6.72
CA LEU A 40 -16.34 11.93 6.15
C LEU A 40 -17.40 12.15 7.24
N ALA A 41 -17.26 11.46 8.38
CA ALA A 41 -18.15 11.65 9.51
C ALA A 41 -18.10 13.09 10.04
N ILE A 42 -16.90 13.64 10.16
CA ILE A 42 -16.73 15.04 10.61
C ILE A 42 -17.36 16.00 9.61
N LEU A 43 -17.17 15.77 8.32
CA LEU A 43 -17.78 16.61 7.29
C LEU A 43 -19.29 16.58 7.36
N SER A 44 -19.87 15.42 7.66
CA SER A 44 -21.33 15.30 7.77
C SER A 44 -21.90 16.09 8.95
N MET A 45 -21.06 16.38 9.93
CA MET A 45 -21.46 17.15 11.11
C MET A 45 -21.30 18.67 10.92
N GLY A 46 -20.70 19.09 9.82
CA GLY A 46 -20.54 20.53 9.54
C GLY A 46 -19.58 21.23 10.51
N SER A 47 -18.36 20.73 10.60
CA SER A 47 -17.43 21.16 11.66
C SER A 47 -16.92 22.59 11.53
N GLY A 48 -16.91 23.18 10.35
CA GLY A 48 -16.30 24.50 10.13
C GLY A 48 -14.77 24.50 10.14
N LEU A 49 -14.14 23.32 10.12
CA LEU A 49 -12.69 23.21 10.16
C LEU A 49 -12.15 22.80 8.78
N ASP A 50 -12.61 23.48 7.73
CA ASP A 50 -12.36 23.08 6.35
C ASP A 50 -10.89 22.95 6.02
N LEU A 51 -10.08 23.91 6.43
CA LEU A 51 -8.64 23.88 6.13
C LEU A 51 -7.95 22.73 6.85
N ALA A 52 -8.25 22.54 8.13
CA ALA A 52 -7.62 21.49 8.91
C ALA A 52 -8.01 20.10 8.41
N ILE A 53 -9.28 19.91 8.07
CA ILE A 53 -9.76 18.63 7.52
C ILE A 53 -9.15 18.37 6.15
N SER A 54 -9.02 19.39 5.32
CA SER A 54 -8.35 19.27 4.02
C SER A 54 -6.90 18.80 4.19
N ALA A 55 -6.20 19.32 5.19
CA ALA A 55 -4.83 18.90 5.48
C ALA A 55 -4.78 17.43 5.89
N VAL A 56 -5.73 16.97 6.71
CA VAL A 56 -5.80 15.55 7.10
C VAL A 56 -6.09 14.67 5.87
N ILE A 57 -7.02 15.09 5.02
CA ILE A 57 -7.36 14.34 3.81
C ILE A 57 -6.13 14.19 2.89
N LEU A 58 -5.44 15.29 2.62
CA LEU A 58 -4.26 15.26 1.77
C LEU A 58 -3.11 14.49 2.40
N GLY A 59 -2.88 14.67 3.69
CA GLY A 59 -1.85 13.95 4.41
C GLY A 59 -2.09 12.45 4.41
N THR A 60 -3.34 12.04 4.61
CA THR A 60 -3.73 10.64 4.55
C THR A 60 -3.48 10.05 3.16
N LEU A 61 -3.86 10.79 2.12
CA LEU A 61 -3.64 10.34 0.73
C LEU A 61 -2.16 10.13 0.46
N VAL A 62 -1.33 11.10 0.81
CA VAL A 62 0.12 11.00 0.62
C VAL A 62 0.68 9.81 1.40
N PHE A 63 0.28 9.66 2.66
CA PHE A 63 0.76 8.55 3.48
C PHE A 63 0.40 7.20 2.87
N VAL A 64 -0.85 7.03 2.47
CA VAL A 64 -1.32 5.77 1.89
C VAL A 64 -0.57 5.45 0.60
N LEU A 65 -0.40 6.43 -0.28
CA LEU A 65 0.27 6.20 -1.55
C LEU A 65 1.75 5.87 -1.36
N VAL A 66 2.45 6.63 -0.52
CA VAL A 66 3.87 6.39 -0.26
C VAL A 66 4.06 5.02 0.40
N ASN A 67 3.29 4.73 1.44
CA ASN A 67 3.39 3.46 2.15
C ASN A 67 3.05 2.28 1.24
N SER A 68 1.98 2.37 0.48
CA SER A 68 1.53 1.29 -0.39
C SER A 68 2.51 1.02 -1.51
N PHE A 69 3.01 2.07 -2.15
CA PHE A 69 3.97 1.93 -3.24
C PHE A 69 5.27 1.34 -2.74
N ASP A 70 5.76 1.80 -1.60
CA ASP A 70 6.98 1.30 -1.00
C ASP A 70 6.85 -0.19 -0.63
N CYS A 71 5.74 -0.56 -0.01
CA CYS A 71 5.48 -1.96 0.33
C CYS A 71 5.39 -2.84 -0.93
N MET A 72 4.72 -2.36 -1.97
CA MET A 72 4.60 -3.09 -3.23
C MET A 72 5.95 -3.24 -3.91
N ASP A 73 6.78 -2.20 -3.90
CA ASP A 73 8.12 -2.26 -4.47
C ASP A 73 8.98 -3.28 -3.73
N ASP A 74 8.89 -3.31 -2.41
CA ASP A 74 9.61 -4.29 -1.60
C ASP A 74 9.13 -5.71 -1.86
N LEU A 75 7.84 -5.91 -2.01
CA LEU A 75 7.28 -7.22 -2.33
C LEU A 75 7.73 -7.70 -3.70
N LYS A 76 7.75 -6.79 -4.67
CA LYS A 76 8.23 -7.10 -6.00
C LYS A 76 9.72 -7.45 -6.00
N ALA A 77 10.53 -6.64 -5.33
CA ALA A 77 11.96 -6.89 -5.22
C ALA A 77 12.24 -8.22 -4.53
N ASN A 78 11.46 -8.53 -3.47
CA ASN A 78 11.58 -9.78 -2.76
C ASN A 78 11.26 -10.98 -3.66
N ALA A 79 10.25 -10.85 -4.52
CA ALA A 79 9.91 -11.89 -5.49
C ALA A 79 11.02 -12.06 -6.54
N ASP A 80 11.60 -10.95 -7.00
CA ASP A 80 12.68 -10.98 -7.99
C ASP A 80 13.94 -11.64 -7.43
N ASP A 81 14.15 -11.59 -6.11
CA ASP A 81 15.29 -12.19 -5.45
C ASP A 81 15.09 -13.67 -5.10
N ALA A 82 13.93 -14.24 -5.37
CA ALA A 82 13.63 -15.62 -5.05
C ALA A 82 14.57 -16.58 -5.79
N ASP A 83 14.99 -17.66 -5.12
CA ASP A 83 15.81 -18.67 -5.77
C ASP A 83 14.95 -19.56 -6.68
N GLU A 84 15.59 -20.49 -7.40
CA GLU A 84 14.88 -21.33 -8.36
C GLU A 84 13.78 -22.18 -7.72
N GLU A 85 14.02 -22.70 -6.53
CA GLU A 85 13.04 -23.52 -5.85
C GLU A 85 11.85 -22.71 -5.38
N GLU A 86 12.11 -21.53 -4.81
CA GLU A 86 11.04 -20.61 -4.40
C GLU A 86 10.22 -20.17 -5.60
N ALA A 87 10.88 -19.90 -6.73
CA ALA A 87 10.20 -19.43 -7.93
C ALA A 87 9.29 -20.51 -8.53
N LYS A 88 9.55 -21.78 -8.27
CA LYS A 88 8.71 -22.88 -8.76
C LYS A 88 7.45 -23.10 -7.92
N THR A 89 7.38 -22.54 -6.72
CA THR A 89 6.20 -22.72 -5.88
C THR A 89 5.05 -21.92 -6.46
N HIS A 90 3.82 -22.30 -6.14
CA HIS A 90 2.65 -21.57 -6.58
C HIS A 90 2.66 -20.14 -6.06
N LEU A 91 3.10 -19.95 -4.82
CA LEU A 91 3.19 -18.63 -4.22
C LEU A 91 4.24 -17.77 -4.92
N GLY A 92 5.41 -18.35 -5.20
CA GLY A 92 6.48 -17.67 -5.93
C GLY A 92 6.04 -17.24 -7.32
N GLN A 93 5.34 -18.11 -8.04
CA GLN A 93 4.81 -17.79 -9.36
C GLN A 93 3.77 -16.68 -9.29
N LYS A 94 2.93 -16.71 -8.30
CA LYS A 94 1.90 -15.68 -8.10
C LYS A 94 2.52 -14.31 -7.86
N PHE A 95 3.52 -14.23 -6.98
CA PHE A 95 4.19 -12.96 -6.71
C PHE A 95 4.97 -12.46 -7.90
N ALA A 96 5.65 -13.34 -8.63
CA ALA A 96 6.41 -12.95 -9.81
C ALA A 96 5.50 -12.45 -10.93
N ALA A 97 4.28 -13.00 -11.04
CA ALA A 97 3.33 -12.61 -12.07
C ALA A 97 2.40 -11.46 -11.63
N ALA A 98 2.48 -11.02 -10.40
CA ALA A 98 1.56 -10.00 -9.89
C ALA A 98 1.72 -8.69 -10.64
N PRO A 99 0.60 -8.06 -11.08
CA PRO A 99 0.67 -6.81 -11.82
C PRO A 99 0.78 -5.62 -10.87
N TRP A 100 1.95 -5.43 -10.29
CA TRP A 100 2.19 -4.40 -9.27
C TRP A 100 1.87 -2.99 -9.76
N GLY A 101 2.15 -2.70 -11.04
CA GLY A 101 1.81 -1.40 -11.62
C GLY A 101 0.31 -1.15 -11.62
N MET A 102 -0.48 -2.18 -11.95
CA MET A 102 -1.93 -2.10 -11.91
C MET A 102 -2.44 -1.91 -10.48
N PHE A 103 -1.85 -2.61 -9.51
CA PHE A 103 -2.21 -2.45 -8.11
C PHE A 103 -1.91 -1.04 -7.60
N LYS A 104 -0.77 -0.47 -7.98
CA LYS A 104 -0.44 0.93 -7.67
C LYS A 104 -1.48 1.87 -8.24
N GLY A 105 -1.85 1.67 -9.48
CA GLY A 105 -2.89 2.48 -10.13
C GLY A 105 -4.23 2.36 -9.45
N LEU A 106 -4.60 1.15 -9.04
CA LEU A 106 -5.86 0.89 -8.36
C LEU A 106 -5.91 1.57 -6.98
N VAL A 107 -4.84 1.48 -6.20
CA VAL A 107 -4.73 2.16 -4.90
C VAL A 107 -4.82 3.67 -5.09
N THR A 108 -4.12 4.21 -6.09
CA THR A 108 -4.16 5.63 -6.40
C THR A 108 -5.57 6.06 -6.77
N LEU A 109 -6.26 5.28 -7.59
CA LEU A 109 -7.61 5.60 -8.01
C LEU A 109 -8.58 5.60 -6.83
N ILE A 110 -8.54 4.57 -5.99
CA ILE A 110 -9.46 4.43 -4.87
C ILE A 110 -9.24 5.54 -3.84
N PHE A 111 -8.02 5.70 -3.36
CA PHE A 111 -7.74 6.70 -2.33
C PHE A 111 -7.76 8.12 -2.88
N GLY A 112 -7.37 8.31 -4.13
CA GLY A 112 -7.50 9.58 -4.82
C GLY A 112 -8.95 10.01 -4.97
N ALA A 113 -9.83 9.08 -5.34
CA ALA A 113 -11.26 9.36 -5.47
C ALA A 113 -11.87 9.74 -4.12
N MET A 114 -11.48 9.03 -3.04
CA MET A 114 -11.96 9.37 -1.71
C MET A 114 -11.53 10.77 -1.30
N ALA A 115 -10.26 11.11 -1.54
CA ALA A 115 -9.75 12.43 -1.19
C ALA A 115 -10.41 13.53 -2.02
N LEU A 116 -10.51 13.33 -3.33
CA LEU A 116 -11.11 14.33 -4.23
C LEU A 116 -12.58 14.57 -3.92
N SER A 117 -13.33 13.51 -3.62
CA SER A 117 -14.75 13.64 -3.31
C SER A 117 -14.97 14.43 -2.01
N GLN A 118 -14.14 14.19 -1.00
CA GLN A 118 -14.22 14.93 0.25
C GLN A 118 -13.83 16.40 0.06
N LEU A 119 -12.75 16.65 -0.67
CA LEU A 119 -12.34 18.01 -0.98
C LEU A 119 -13.38 18.76 -1.80
N TRP A 120 -14.06 18.07 -2.70
CA TRP A 120 -15.16 18.65 -3.46
C TRP A 120 -16.32 19.07 -2.55
N VAL A 121 -16.64 18.24 -1.55
CA VAL A 121 -17.68 18.57 -0.57
C VAL A 121 -17.32 19.85 0.21
N ILE A 122 -16.02 20.00 0.53
CA ILE A 122 -15.56 21.15 1.30
C ILE A 122 -15.51 22.42 0.45
N TRP A 123 -14.92 22.34 -0.73
CA TRP A 123 -14.54 23.52 -1.51
C TRP A 123 -15.31 23.69 -2.82
N GLY A 124 -15.97 22.67 -3.26
CA GLY A 124 -16.78 22.73 -4.50
C GLY A 124 -18.13 23.30 -4.26
#